data_d519fdba4ac04596262a8f6f38fe5f3a
#
_entry.id   d519fdba4ac04596262a8f6f38fe5f3a
#
_cell.length_a   1.000
_cell.length_b   1.000
_cell.length_c   1.000
_cell.angle_alpha   90.00
_cell.angle_beta   90.00
_cell.angle_gamma   90.00
#
_symmetry.space_group_name_H-M   'P 1'
#
loop_
_entity.id
_entity.type
_entity.pdbx_description
1 polymer ?
#
loop_
_entity_poly.entity_id
_entity_poly.type
_entity_poly.pdbx_seq_one_letter_code
_entity_poly.pdbx_strand_id
1 'polypeptide(L)'
;MHKINKVELRSLQLEDYTQLSQSFKRVYADKDVFWTRKQIETLIRIFPEGQVVTLVDDRIVGCALSIIVDYDMVKGDHTYAKVTGNETFSTHNPNGNILYGIEVFIHPDYRGLRLARRMYEYRKELCEKLNLKAIMFGGRIPNYYKYADHMRPKEYIEKVRSRQIYDPVLTFQLSNDFHVRKVMMNYLPNDEESKHCATLLQ
;
A
#
# COMPACT_ATOMS: atom_id res chain seq x y z
N MET A 1 2.89 21.38 19.66
CA MET A 1 2.64 19.95 19.40
C MET A 1 1.43 19.53 20.22
N HIS A 2 0.34 19.09 19.58
CA HIS A 2 -0.77 18.48 20.32
C HIS A 2 -0.26 17.21 21.00
N LYS A 3 -0.53 17.05 22.29
CA LYS A 3 -0.21 15.82 23.03
C LYS A 3 -1.13 14.71 22.51
N ILE A 4 -0.52 13.69 21.90
CA ILE A 4 -1.26 12.48 21.47
C ILE A 4 -1.56 11.66 22.72
N ASN A 5 -2.84 11.33 22.93
CA ASN A 5 -3.29 10.57 24.08
C ASN A 5 -3.52 9.09 23.75
N LYS A 6 -4.00 8.80 22.52
CA LYS A 6 -4.36 7.44 22.11
C LYS A 6 -3.95 7.19 20.64
N VAL A 7 -3.37 6.03 20.40
CA VAL A 7 -3.16 5.48 19.05
C VAL A 7 -3.81 4.10 19.00
N GLU A 8 -4.68 3.91 18.04
CA GLU A 8 -5.42 2.66 17.87
C GLU A 8 -5.25 2.13 16.43
N LEU A 9 -5.13 0.82 16.31
CA LEU A 9 -5.18 0.09 15.04
C LEU A 9 -6.35 -0.89 15.14
N ARG A 10 -7.30 -0.80 14.21
CA ARG A 10 -8.47 -1.69 14.19
C ARG A 10 -8.95 -1.95 12.77
N SER A 11 -9.83 -2.93 12.62
CA SER A 11 -10.52 -3.18 11.35
C SER A 11 -11.34 -1.96 10.92
N LEU A 12 -11.31 -1.68 9.63
CA LEU A 12 -12.10 -0.65 8.98
C LEU A 12 -13.59 -1.01 9.03
N GLN A 13 -14.42 -0.04 9.42
CA GLN A 13 -15.88 -0.14 9.39
C GLN A 13 -16.44 0.75 8.28
N LEU A 14 -17.64 0.46 7.79
CA LEU A 14 -18.24 1.24 6.72
C LEU A 14 -18.59 2.69 7.14
N GLU A 15 -18.84 2.89 8.42
CA GLU A 15 -19.09 4.19 9.05
C GLU A 15 -17.84 5.11 9.00
N ASP A 16 -16.66 4.52 8.91
CA ASP A 16 -15.39 5.24 8.82
C ASP A 16 -15.18 5.94 7.47
N TYR A 17 -15.97 5.58 6.45
CA TYR A 17 -15.75 6.00 5.06
C TYR A 17 -15.55 7.51 4.89
N THR A 18 -16.34 8.32 5.57
CA THR A 18 -16.25 9.79 5.44
C THR A 18 -14.91 10.31 5.97
N GLN A 19 -14.49 9.89 7.15
CA GLN A 19 -13.19 10.29 7.71
C GLN A 19 -12.03 9.72 6.89
N LEU A 20 -12.14 8.48 6.43
CA LEU A 20 -11.13 7.83 5.60
C LEU A 20 -10.91 8.60 4.30
N SER A 21 -11.98 8.98 3.60
CA SER A 21 -11.90 9.75 2.35
C SER A 21 -11.30 11.16 2.57
N GLN A 22 -11.63 11.81 3.69
CA GLN A 22 -11.02 13.10 4.06
C GLN A 22 -9.52 12.97 4.29
N SER A 23 -9.07 11.94 5.02
CA SER A 23 -7.65 11.67 5.25
C SER A 23 -6.91 11.35 3.95
N PHE A 24 -7.52 10.58 3.05
CA PHE A 24 -6.95 10.27 1.73
C PHE A 24 -6.72 11.54 0.90
N LYS A 25 -7.68 12.44 0.83
CA LYS A 25 -7.57 13.72 0.10
C LYS A 25 -6.41 14.58 0.58
N ARG A 26 -6.03 14.49 1.85
CA ARG A 26 -4.86 15.19 2.41
C ARG A 26 -3.53 14.56 1.98
N VAL A 27 -3.53 13.27 1.66
CA VAL A 27 -2.34 12.54 1.17
C VAL A 27 -2.13 12.75 -0.32
N TYR A 28 -3.23 12.73 -1.07
CA TYR A 28 -3.25 12.74 -2.53
C TYR A 28 -4.07 13.94 -3.03
N ALA A 29 -3.59 15.16 -2.70
CA ALA A 29 -4.30 16.42 -2.98
C ALA A 29 -4.67 16.60 -4.47
N ASP A 30 -3.86 16.06 -5.37
CA ASP A 30 -4.05 16.17 -6.82
C ASP A 30 -4.88 15.01 -7.42
N LYS A 31 -5.38 14.09 -6.58
CA LYS A 31 -6.20 12.97 -7.03
C LYS A 31 -7.64 13.15 -6.57
N ASP A 32 -8.53 13.42 -7.51
CA ASP A 32 -9.97 13.56 -7.24
C ASP A 32 -10.65 12.23 -6.88
N VAL A 33 -9.98 11.11 -7.04
CA VAL A 33 -10.59 9.77 -6.93
C VAL A 33 -9.99 9.02 -5.75
N PHE A 34 -10.77 8.94 -4.68
CA PHE A 34 -10.64 7.94 -3.63
C PHE A 34 -11.53 6.74 -3.96
N TRP A 35 -11.26 5.60 -3.33
CA TRP A 35 -12.14 4.45 -3.34
C TRP A 35 -13.60 4.84 -3.08
N THR A 36 -14.51 4.42 -3.91
CA THR A 36 -15.94 4.65 -3.70
C THR A 36 -16.42 3.92 -2.44
N ARG A 37 -17.50 4.41 -1.84
CA ARG A 37 -18.11 3.73 -0.69
C ARG A 37 -18.43 2.25 -0.98
N LYS A 38 -18.90 1.95 -2.20
CA LYS A 38 -19.19 0.58 -2.65
C LYS A 38 -17.94 -0.30 -2.73
N GLN A 39 -16.80 0.25 -3.17
CA GLN A 39 -15.53 -0.49 -3.18
C GLN A 39 -15.04 -0.81 -1.77
N ILE A 40 -15.10 0.15 -0.84
CA ILE A 40 -14.77 -0.05 0.57
C ILE A 40 -15.70 -1.08 1.22
N GLU A 41 -17.00 -0.99 0.98
CA GLU A 41 -17.99 -1.97 1.45
C GLU A 41 -17.68 -3.39 0.91
N THR A 42 -17.30 -3.49 -0.36
CA THR A 42 -16.90 -4.76 -0.96
C THR A 42 -15.68 -5.35 -0.26
N LEU A 43 -14.61 -4.56 -0.03
CA LEU A 43 -13.41 -5.00 0.66
C LEU A 43 -13.71 -5.48 2.09
N ILE A 44 -14.49 -4.70 2.85
CA ILE A 44 -14.90 -5.07 4.21
C ILE A 44 -15.68 -6.39 4.20
N ARG A 45 -16.58 -6.58 3.25
CA ARG A 45 -17.42 -7.78 3.15
C ARG A 45 -16.63 -9.04 2.78
N ILE A 46 -15.66 -8.93 1.85
CA ILE A 46 -14.92 -10.11 1.35
C ILE A 46 -13.74 -10.49 2.24
N PHE A 47 -13.13 -9.51 2.92
CA PHE A 47 -11.93 -9.74 3.74
C PHE A 47 -11.77 -8.65 4.82
N PRO A 48 -12.61 -8.65 5.87
CA PRO A 48 -12.64 -7.59 6.89
C PRO A 48 -11.31 -7.43 7.64
N GLU A 49 -10.60 -8.52 7.94
CA GLU A 49 -9.32 -8.50 8.65
C GLU A 49 -8.20 -7.87 7.83
N GLY A 50 -8.31 -7.88 6.51
CA GLY A 50 -7.34 -7.27 5.61
C GLY A 50 -7.49 -5.76 5.45
N GLN A 51 -8.56 -5.18 6.01
CA GLN A 51 -8.87 -3.76 5.92
C GLN A 51 -8.67 -3.11 7.27
N VAL A 52 -7.66 -2.25 7.40
CA VAL A 52 -7.23 -1.71 8.69
C VAL A 52 -7.13 -0.20 8.63
N VAL A 53 -7.57 0.45 9.69
CA VAL A 53 -7.39 1.90 9.92
C VAL A 53 -6.54 2.14 11.15
N THR A 54 -5.78 3.23 11.09
CA THR A 54 -5.06 3.78 12.24
C THR A 54 -5.73 5.07 12.67
N LEU A 55 -6.04 5.14 13.97
CA LEU A 55 -6.61 6.32 14.60
C LEU A 55 -5.60 6.97 15.56
N VAL A 56 -5.64 8.27 15.62
CA VAL A 56 -4.97 9.09 16.64
C VAL A 56 -6.04 9.98 17.26
N ASP A 57 -6.26 9.85 18.57
CA ASP A 57 -7.30 10.58 19.30
C ASP A 57 -8.65 10.54 18.57
N ASP A 58 -9.10 9.31 18.21
CA ASP A 58 -10.33 8.97 17.50
C ASP A 58 -10.46 9.52 16.05
N ARG A 59 -9.39 10.09 15.50
CA ARG A 59 -9.33 10.52 14.10
C ARG A 59 -8.65 9.47 13.25
N ILE A 60 -9.26 9.09 12.14
CA ILE A 60 -8.64 8.21 11.15
C ILE A 60 -7.53 8.99 10.42
N VAL A 61 -6.31 8.54 10.60
CA VAL A 61 -5.10 9.17 10.06
C VAL A 61 -4.35 8.31 9.06
N GLY A 62 -4.81 7.08 8.84
CA GLY A 62 -4.22 6.19 7.86
C GLY A 62 -5.02 4.91 7.66
N CYS A 63 -4.75 4.23 6.57
CA CYS A 63 -5.29 2.89 6.35
C CYS A 63 -4.30 1.98 5.62
N ALA A 64 -4.58 0.69 5.72
CA ALA A 64 -3.96 -0.35 4.92
C ALA A 64 -5.06 -1.29 4.40
N LEU A 65 -5.12 -1.44 3.08
CA LEU A 65 -6.10 -2.29 2.40
C LEU A 65 -5.38 -3.48 1.74
N SER A 66 -5.97 -4.65 1.82
CA SER A 66 -5.37 -5.89 1.30
C SER A 66 -6.43 -6.83 0.73
N ILE A 67 -5.99 -7.72 -0.15
CA ILE A 67 -6.75 -8.88 -0.62
C ILE A 67 -5.87 -10.12 -0.49
N ILE A 68 -6.45 -11.30 -0.56
CA ILE A 68 -5.72 -12.55 -0.69
C ILE A 68 -5.78 -12.98 -2.15
N VAL A 69 -4.65 -13.38 -2.72
CA VAL A 69 -4.55 -13.86 -4.11
C VAL A 69 -3.62 -15.07 -4.20
N ASP A 70 -3.65 -15.76 -5.34
CA ASP A 70 -2.70 -16.84 -5.61
C ASP A 70 -1.32 -16.27 -6.02
N TYR A 71 -0.26 -16.93 -5.57
CA TYR A 71 1.12 -16.56 -5.93
C TYR A 71 1.32 -16.52 -7.45
N ASP A 72 0.71 -17.47 -8.18
CA ASP A 72 0.83 -17.54 -9.62
C ASP A 72 0.29 -16.31 -10.36
N MET A 73 -0.66 -15.61 -9.77
CA MET A 73 -1.19 -14.34 -10.31
C MET A 73 -0.19 -13.21 -10.23
N VAL A 74 0.66 -13.20 -9.18
CA VAL A 74 1.49 -12.03 -8.83
C VAL A 74 3.00 -12.26 -8.95
N LYS A 75 3.47 -13.50 -9.13
CA LYS A 75 4.89 -13.81 -9.31
C LYS A 75 5.48 -13.20 -10.59
N GLY A 76 4.65 -13.06 -11.63
CA GLY A 76 5.00 -12.50 -12.93
C GLY A 76 4.69 -11.01 -13.04
N ASP A 77 4.80 -10.49 -14.28
CA ASP A 77 4.38 -9.14 -14.59
C ASP A 77 2.86 -9.04 -14.54
N HIS A 78 2.40 -8.05 -13.82
CA HIS A 78 0.99 -7.73 -13.71
C HIS A 78 0.81 -6.23 -13.48
N THR A 79 -0.39 -5.74 -13.68
CA THR A 79 -0.78 -4.35 -13.40
C THR A 79 -1.63 -4.29 -12.13
N TYR A 80 -1.74 -3.10 -11.56
CA TYR A 80 -2.64 -2.85 -10.44
C TYR A 80 -4.10 -3.19 -10.80
N ALA A 81 -4.55 -2.80 -11.98
CA ALA A 81 -5.87 -3.13 -12.49
C ALA A 81 -6.10 -4.65 -12.55
N LYS A 82 -5.11 -5.41 -13.06
CA LYS A 82 -5.22 -6.86 -13.16
C LYS A 82 -5.35 -7.52 -11.78
N VAL A 83 -4.48 -7.16 -10.83
CA VAL A 83 -4.48 -7.79 -9.51
C VAL A 83 -5.70 -7.42 -8.68
N THR A 84 -6.29 -6.23 -8.88
CA THR A 84 -7.51 -5.79 -8.19
C THR A 84 -8.81 -6.16 -8.93
N GLY A 85 -8.71 -6.80 -10.10
CA GLY A 85 -9.88 -7.08 -10.96
C GLY A 85 -10.56 -5.81 -11.43
N ASN A 86 -9.78 -4.81 -11.88
CA ASN A 86 -10.23 -3.46 -12.20
C ASN A 86 -10.98 -2.81 -11.02
N GLU A 87 -10.42 -2.95 -9.83
CA GLU A 87 -10.94 -2.37 -8.58
C GLU A 87 -12.33 -2.91 -8.16
N THR A 88 -12.74 -4.04 -8.72
CA THR A 88 -13.92 -4.79 -8.26
C THR A 88 -13.56 -5.76 -7.14
N PHE A 89 -12.27 -6.06 -6.97
CA PHE A 89 -11.71 -7.04 -6.04
C PHE A 89 -12.19 -8.47 -6.27
N SER A 90 -12.69 -8.75 -7.47
CA SER A 90 -13.13 -10.09 -7.90
C SER A 90 -11.99 -11.11 -7.95
N THR A 91 -10.76 -10.66 -7.88
CA THR A 91 -9.54 -11.48 -7.80
C THR A 91 -9.25 -11.98 -6.39
N HIS A 92 -9.96 -11.47 -5.37
CA HIS A 92 -9.82 -12.00 -4.01
C HIS A 92 -10.16 -13.48 -3.96
N ASN A 93 -9.22 -14.30 -3.48
CA ASN A 93 -9.37 -15.72 -3.28
C ASN A 93 -9.09 -16.07 -1.81
N PRO A 94 -10.10 -16.39 -0.98
CA PRO A 94 -9.87 -16.73 0.43
C PRO A 94 -9.01 -17.96 0.63
N ASN A 95 -8.87 -18.82 -0.40
CA ASN A 95 -7.99 -19.98 -0.40
C ASN A 95 -6.62 -19.70 -1.06
N GLY A 96 -6.35 -18.46 -1.43
CA GLY A 96 -5.07 -18.03 -1.97
C GLY A 96 -3.96 -18.07 -0.91
N ASN A 97 -2.76 -17.78 -1.32
CA ASN A 97 -1.58 -17.96 -0.46
C ASN A 97 -0.70 -16.71 -0.33
N ILE A 98 -1.13 -15.56 -0.86
CA ILE A 98 -0.43 -14.29 -0.78
C ILE A 98 -1.37 -13.22 -0.20
N LEU A 99 -0.91 -12.51 0.83
CA LEU A 99 -1.52 -11.26 1.26
C LEU A 99 -1.04 -10.15 0.33
N TYR A 100 -1.91 -9.68 -0.54
CA TYR A 100 -1.54 -8.61 -1.49
C TYR A 100 -2.01 -7.25 -0.98
N GLY A 101 -1.04 -6.36 -0.71
CA GLY A 101 -1.31 -4.98 -0.30
C GLY A 101 -1.75 -4.14 -1.49
N ILE A 102 -2.92 -3.51 -1.39
CA ILE A 102 -3.47 -2.64 -2.43
C ILE A 102 -3.41 -1.15 -2.08
N GLU A 103 -3.34 -0.81 -0.82
CA GLU A 103 -3.15 0.56 -0.36
C GLU A 103 -2.45 0.59 1.00
N VAL A 104 -1.62 1.61 1.22
CA VAL A 104 -1.14 2.05 2.54
C VAL A 104 -0.90 3.55 2.48
N PHE A 105 -1.54 4.30 3.35
CA PHE A 105 -1.21 5.70 3.52
C PHE A 105 -1.28 6.15 4.99
N ILE A 106 -0.57 7.23 5.29
CA ILE A 106 -0.67 8.01 6.54
C ILE A 106 -0.84 9.48 6.18
N HIS A 107 -1.81 10.12 6.83
CA HIS A 107 -2.06 11.55 6.76
C HIS A 107 -0.77 12.33 7.03
N PRO A 108 -0.41 13.36 6.23
CA PRO A 108 0.86 14.06 6.32
C PRO A 108 1.21 14.56 7.72
N ASP A 109 0.24 15.14 8.44
CA ASP A 109 0.44 15.72 9.76
C ASP A 109 0.76 14.69 10.86
N TYR A 110 0.60 13.39 10.56
CA TYR A 110 0.85 12.27 11.50
C TYR A 110 2.03 11.39 11.07
N ARG A 111 2.79 11.83 10.05
CA ARG A 111 4.03 11.15 9.67
C ARG A 111 5.09 11.29 10.76
N GLY A 112 6.07 10.40 10.77
CA GLY A 112 7.10 10.36 11.82
C GLY A 112 6.70 9.63 13.11
N LEU A 113 5.44 9.28 13.30
CA LEU A 113 4.91 8.55 14.47
C LEU A 113 5.00 7.02 14.34
N ARG A 114 5.67 6.51 13.33
CA ARG A 114 5.82 5.07 13.03
C ARG A 114 4.49 4.32 12.81
N LEU A 115 3.40 5.04 12.46
CA LEU A 115 2.06 4.45 12.30
C LEU A 115 2.02 3.45 11.13
N ALA A 116 2.63 3.78 10.00
CA ALA A 116 2.69 2.87 8.86
C ALA A 116 3.48 1.59 9.18
N ARG A 117 4.53 1.67 10.03
CA ARG A 117 5.24 0.50 10.51
C ARG A 117 4.31 -0.44 11.30
N ARG A 118 3.48 0.09 12.18
CA ARG A 118 2.49 -0.70 12.93
C ARG A 118 1.48 -1.40 12.00
N MET A 119 1.07 -0.76 10.90
CA MET A 119 0.22 -1.41 9.90
C MET A 119 0.93 -2.54 9.15
N TYR A 120 2.24 -2.40 8.89
CA TYR A 120 3.02 -3.51 8.32
C TYR A 120 3.22 -4.64 9.32
N GLU A 121 3.46 -4.35 10.59
CA GLU A 121 3.53 -5.36 11.66
C GLU A 121 2.20 -6.13 11.75
N TYR A 122 1.07 -5.44 11.77
CA TYR A 122 -0.24 -6.07 11.72
C TYR A 122 -0.42 -6.99 10.50
N ARG A 123 -0.01 -6.54 9.30
CA ARG A 123 -0.07 -7.38 8.09
C ARG A 123 0.80 -8.63 8.21
N LYS A 124 1.97 -8.53 8.83
CA LYS A 124 2.85 -9.68 9.08
C LYS A 124 2.17 -10.68 10.02
N GLU A 125 1.62 -10.22 11.13
CA GLU A 125 0.85 -11.05 12.07
C GLU A 125 -0.37 -11.69 11.40
N LEU A 126 -1.11 -10.94 10.58
CA LEU A 126 -2.24 -11.46 9.83
C LEU A 126 -1.82 -12.53 8.82
N CYS A 127 -0.71 -12.31 8.12
CA CYS A 127 -0.14 -13.27 7.17
C CYS A 127 0.23 -14.59 7.87
N GLU A 128 0.85 -14.53 9.03
CA GLU A 128 1.18 -15.69 9.87
C GLU A 128 -0.09 -16.40 10.38
N LYS A 129 -1.04 -15.65 10.93
CA LYS A 129 -2.31 -16.17 11.45
C LYS A 129 -3.11 -16.92 10.38
N LEU A 130 -3.09 -16.44 9.14
CA LEU A 130 -3.79 -17.05 8.01
C LEU A 130 -2.93 -18.10 7.27
N ASN A 131 -1.72 -18.37 7.77
CA ASN A 131 -0.76 -19.30 7.15
C ASN A 131 -0.49 -19.01 5.67
N LEU A 132 -0.40 -17.70 5.33
CA LEU A 132 -0.07 -17.26 3.97
C LEU A 132 1.45 -17.31 3.76
N LYS A 133 1.88 -17.53 2.53
CA LYS A 133 3.31 -17.69 2.19
C LYS A 133 4.09 -16.39 2.28
N ALA A 134 3.47 -15.26 1.96
CA ALA A 134 4.13 -13.96 1.95
C ALA A 134 3.13 -12.81 1.88
N ILE A 135 3.63 -11.63 2.20
CA ILE A 135 3.01 -10.34 1.85
C ILE A 135 3.68 -9.87 0.56
N MET A 136 2.90 -9.50 -0.44
CA MET A 136 3.41 -8.91 -1.68
C MET A 136 2.61 -7.65 -2.04
N PHE A 137 3.24 -6.72 -2.74
CA PHE A 137 2.57 -5.52 -3.26
C PHE A 137 3.43 -4.81 -4.30
N GLY A 138 2.79 -3.97 -5.12
CA GLY A 138 3.46 -3.05 -6.02
C GLY A 138 3.79 -1.73 -5.29
N GLY A 139 5.07 -1.47 -5.04
CA GLY A 139 5.54 -0.23 -4.42
C GLY A 139 5.84 0.84 -5.46
N ARG A 140 5.26 2.03 -5.30
CA ARG A 140 5.60 3.20 -6.11
C ARG A 140 7.05 3.63 -5.87
N ILE A 141 7.62 4.34 -6.84
CA ILE A 141 8.95 4.97 -6.76
C ILE A 141 8.85 6.46 -7.14
N PRO A 142 8.15 7.27 -6.32
CA PRO A 142 7.69 8.61 -6.74
C PRO A 142 8.80 9.62 -7.04
N ASN A 143 10.03 9.40 -6.59
CA ASN A 143 11.14 10.27 -6.98
C ASN A 143 11.83 9.86 -8.28
N TYR A 144 11.42 8.76 -8.92
CA TYR A 144 12.08 8.25 -10.13
C TYR A 144 12.00 9.23 -11.30
N TYR A 145 10.94 10.04 -11.42
CA TYR A 145 10.84 11.04 -12.49
C TYR A 145 12.03 11.99 -12.56
N LYS A 146 12.72 12.27 -11.44
CA LYS A 146 13.91 13.14 -11.38
C LYS A 146 15.14 12.53 -12.04
N TYR A 147 15.14 11.24 -12.29
CA TYR A 147 16.28 10.46 -12.76
C TYR A 147 15.99 9.74 -14.07
N ALA A 148 14.75 9.69 -14.52
CA ALA A 148 14.31 8.85 -15.63
C ALA A 148 14.98 9.18 -16.96
N ASP A 149 15.44 10.43 -17.19
CA ASP A 149 16.10 10.87 -18.43
C ASP A 149 17.50 10.26 -18.59
N HIS A 150 18.14 9.82 -17.50
CA HIS A 150 19.53 9.34 -17.52
C HIS A 150 19.75 8.04 -16.72
N MET A 151 18.69 7.45 -16.16
CA MET A 151 18.79 6.27 -15.32
C MET A 151 17.61 5.32 -15.55
N ARG A 152 17.89 4.04 -15.76
CA ARG A 152 16.85 3.02 -15.89
C ARG A 152 16.22 2.70 -14.52
N PRO A 153 14.94 2.26 -14.46
CA PRO A 153 14.26 1.96 -13.19
C PRO A 153 15.04 0.99 -12.29
N LYS A 154 15.62 -0.05 -12.88
CA LYS A 154 16.41 -1.04 -12.13
C LYS A 154 17.63 -0.41 -11.45
N GLU A 155 18.35 0.45 -12.16
CA GLU A 155 19.51 1.16 -11.60
C GLU A 155 19.09 2.10 -10.47
N TYR A 156 18.00 2.86 -10.67
CA TYR A 156 17.43 3.72 -9.63
C TYR A 156 17.13 2.94 -8.35
N ILE A 157 16.45 1.81 -8.47
CA ILE A 157 16.09 0.95 -7.34
C ILE A 157 17.36 0.44 -6.62
N GLU A 158 18.39 0.01 -7.34
CA GLU A 158 19.65 -0.42 -6.72
C GLU A 158 20.35 0.73 -5.98
N LYS A 159 20.31 1.95 -6.50
CA LYS A 159 20.83 3.13 -5.82
C LYS A 159 20.02 3.51 -4.57
N VAL A 160 18.71 3.29 -4.57
CA VAL A 160 17.90 3.45 -3.36
C VAL A 160 18.24 2.37 -2.33
N ARG A 161 18.37 1.09 -2.75
CA ARG A 161 18.80 -0.01 -1.88
C ARG A 161 20.16 0.24 -1.23
N SER A 162 21.11 0.73 -2.00
CA SER A 162 22.46 1.07 -1.53
C SER A 162 22.54 2.42 -0.80
N ARG A 163 21.40 3.08 -0.55
CA ARG A 163 21.28 4.38 0.14
C ARG A 163 22.01 5.55 -0.55
N GLN A 164 22.27 5.44 -1.85
CA GLN A 164 22.85 6.51 -2.67
C GLN A 164 21.77 7.52 -3.10
N ILE A 165 20.53 7.07 -3.22
CA ILE A 165 19.36 7.89 -3.52
C ILE A 165 18.31 7.64 -2.44
N TYR A 166 17.60 8.69 -2.05
CA TYR A 166 16.44 8.59 -1.18
C TYR A 166 15.15 8.62 -2.01
N ASP A 167 14.32 7.60 -1.84
CA ASP A 167 12.94 7.56 -2.33
C ASP A 167 12.00 7.40 -1.12
N PRO A 168 11.02 8.28 -0.93
CA PRO A 168 10.23 8.29 0.30
C PRO A 168 9.38 7.03 0.50
N VAL A 169 8.97 6.38 -0.60
CA VAL A 169 8.16 5.16 -0.53
C VAL A 169 9.04 3.92 -0.47
N LEU A 170 9.92 3.74 -1.45
CA LEU A 170 10.78 2.56 -1.50
C LEU A 170 11.73 2.46 -0.31
N THR A 171 12.36 3.57 0.11
CA THR A 171 13.25 3.58 1.29
C THR A 171 12.49 3.14 2.54
N PHE A 172 11.25 3.62 2.72
CA PHE A 172 10.41 3.23 3.84
C PHE A 172 10.05 1.73 3.79
N GLN A 173 9.67 1.21 2.63
CA GLN A 173 9.33 -0.20 2.44
C GLN A 173 10.52 -1.13 2.73
N LEU A 174 11.70 -0.79 2.22
CA LEU A 174 12.95 -1.51 2.52
C LEU A 174 13.30 -1.47 4.01
N SER A 175 13.02 -0.37 4.72
CA SER A 175 13.25 -0.25 6.17
C SER A 175 12.27 -1.05 7.03
N ASN A 176 11.24 -1.64 6.43
CA ASN A 176 10.28 -2.54 7.06
C ASN A 176 10.44 -4.00 6.62
N ASP A 177 11.66 -4.37 6.21
CA ASP A 177 12.09 -5.73 5.85
C ASP A 177 11.46 -6.28 4.57
N PHE A 178 10.93 -5.42 3.70
CA PHE A 178 10.50 -5.83 2.38
C PHE A 178 11.66 -5.84 1.40
N HIS A 179 11.66 -6.82 0.50
CA HIS A 179 12.69 -7.01 -0.49
C HIS A 179 12.13 -6.84 -1.90
N VAL A 180 12.86 -6.11 -2.76
CA VAL A 180 12.50 -5.97 -4.16
C VAL A 180 12.74 -7.30 -4.88
N ARG A 181 11.69 -7.84 -5.48
CA ARG A 181 11.75 -9.05 -6.34
C ARG A 181 12.01 -8.69 -7.79
N LYS A 182 11.37 -7.65 -8.28
CA LYS A 182 11.50 -7.18 -9.66
C LYS A 182 10.97 -5.76 -9.85
N VAL A 183 11.28 -5.18 -11.00
CA VAL A 183 10.63 -3.97 -11.51
C VAL A 183 9.40 -4.39 -12.30
N MET A 184 8.29 -3.71 -12.09
CA MET A 184 7.06 -3.86 -12.88
C MET A 184 6.87 -2.61 -13.74
N MET A 185 6.85 -2.80 -15.06
CA MET A 185 6.57 -1.73 -16.01
C MET A 185 5.06 -1.56 -16.19
N ASN A 186 4.61 -0.32 -16.36
CA ASN A 186 3.18 0.01 -16.57
C ASN A 186 2.26 -0.53 -15.46
N TYR A 187 2.76 -0.60 -14.23
CA TYR A 187 1.97 -1.10 -13.10
C TYR A 187 0.80 -0.18 -12.76
N LEU A 188 1.05 1.14 -12.73
CA LEU A 188 0.05 2.19 -12.53
C LEU A 188 0.14 3.17 -13.71
N PRO A 189 -0.76 3.08 -14.70
CA PRO A 189 -0.66 3.88 -15.93
C PRO A 189 -0.68 5.40 -15.72
N ASN A 190 -1.30 5.86 -14.62
CA ASN A 190 -1.45 7.30 -14.30
C ASN A 190 -0.41 7.79 -13.27
N ASP A 191 0.64 7.00 -12.98
CA ASP A 191 1.68 7.37 -12.02
C ASP A 191 2.91 7.98 -12.72
N GLU A 192 2.80 9.26 -13.11
CA GLU A 192 3.86 10.01 -13.78
C GLU A 192 5.11 10.17 -12.91
N GLU A 193 4.97 10.27 -11.59
CA GLU A 193 6.09 10.40 -10.66
C GLU A 193 6.98 9.15 -10.66
N SER A 194 6.39 7.97 -10.80
CA SER A 194 7.12 6.70 -10.92
C SER A 194 7.38 6.32 -12.39
N LYS A 195 7.04 7.17 -13.36
CA LYS A 195 7.07 6.83 -14.80
C LYS A 195 6.38 5.51 -15.08
N HIS A 196 5.18 5.33 -14.49
CA HIS A 196 4.33 4.13 -14.58
C HIS A 196 4.97 2.85 -14.03
N CYS A 197 6.18 2.93 -13.47
CA CYS A 197 6.91 1.80 -12.91
C CYS A 197 6.58 1.57 -11.44
N ALA A 198 6.71 0.34 -10.98
CA ALA A 198 6.67 -0.01 -9.57
C ALA A 198 7.70 -1.09 -9.25
N THR A 199 7.97 -1.29 -7.96
CA THR A 199 8.72 -2.43 -7.45
C THR A 199 7.74 -3.50 -6.98
N LEU A 200 7.90 -4.75 -7.42
CA LEU A 200 7.26 -5.88 -6.74
C LEU A 200 8.05 -6.16 -5.47
N LEU A 201 7.43 -5.96 -4.34
CA LEU A 201 7.99 -6.18 -3.01
C LEU A 201 7.39 -7.43 -2.36
N GLN A 202 8.24 -8.10 -1.58
CA GLN A 202 7.85 -9.26 -0.76
C GLN A 202 8.52 -9.19 0.60
#